data_19e8519451fac8ec6b4f9dc5b7915dbe
#
_entry.id   19e8519451fac8ec6b4f9dc5b7915dbe
#
_cell.length_a   1.000
_cell.length_b   1.000
_cell.length_c   1.000
_cell.angle_alpha   90.00
_cell.angle_beta   90.00
_cell.angle_gamma   90.00
#
_symmetry.space_group_name_H-M   'P 1'
#
loop_
_entity.id
_entity.type
_entity.pdbx_description
1 polymer ?
#
loop_
_entity_poly.entity_id
_entity_poly.type
_entity_poly.pdbx_seq_one_letter_code
_entity_poly.pdbx_strand_id
1 'polypeptide(L)'
;MVSVKEAGELQRKYDIIGRLEKIAQCLAADRAGKHLLIEGPVGVGKTTLATAISRYLDRPFFRVDGDERYISSKLVGWFDPPVVLKRGYVRDAFVPGQLTEAMEGGGILFINEINRMPEATQNTLLPVMDEGILHIPKLGTITAADGFRIIATQNPQASIGVTPLGEALRDRYVWLELDYHTEPEEQQIVRLNTGIEDEAVIRNAVAITRSTRDYADIRRGASVRGAIDIASLYEQLPQGDYDQWEQVAVMALVTKIELHDNVQKTPEEVIRTLVKAVLRNF
;
A
#
# COMPACT_ATOMS: atom_id res chain seq x y z
N MET A 1 10.93 4.45 24.74
CA MET A 1 9.59 4.89 24.27
C MET A 1 9.75 5.69 23.01
N VAL A 2 8.86 5.50 22.03
CA VAL A 2 8.83 6.35 20.82
C VAL A 2 8.35 7.74 21.23
N SER A 3 9.07 8.78 20.79
CA SER A 3 8.67 10.17 21.06
C SER A 3 7.93 10.78 19.86
N VAL A 4 7.05 11.73 20.15
CA VAL A 4 6.40 12.53 19.09
C VAL A 4 7.44 13.26 18.23
N LYS A 5 8.56 13.66 18.82
CA LYS A 5 9.68 14.29 18.12
C LYS A 5 10.28 13.37 17.06
N GLU A 6 10.51 12.11 17.38
CA GLU A 6 11.05 11.11 16.45
C GLU A 6 10.11 10.82 15.29
N ALA A 7 8.82 10.63 15.57
CA ALA A 7 7.81 10.48 14.50
C ALA A 7 7.77 11.71 13.59
N GLY A 8 7.89 12.92 14.14
CA GLY A 8 7.97 14.17 13.38
C GLY A 8 9.26 14.32 12.58
N GLU A 9 10.39 13.77 13.04
CA GLU A 9 11.63 13.72 12.27
C GLU A 9 11.49 12.83 11.02
N LEU A 10 10.93 11.62 11.20
CA LEU A 10 10.63 10.71 10.09
C LEU A 10 9.67 11.36 9.10
N GLN A 11 8.58 11.95 9.60
CA GLN A 11 7.57 12.63 8.79
C GLN A 11 8.19 13.69 7.86
N ARG A 12 9.02 14.57 8.41
CA ARG A 12 9.69 15.62 7.65
C ARG A 12 10.76 15.09 6.69
N LYS A 13 11.55 14.10 7.14
CA LYS A 13 12.65 13.55 6.34
C LYS A 13 12.18 12.85 5.07
N TYR A 14 10.97 12.31 5.09
CA TYR A 14 10.41 11.52 3.98
C TYR A 14 9.14 12.13 3.38
N ASP A 15 8.88 13.41 3.65
CA ASP A 15 7.76 14.20 3.10
C ASP A 15 6.41 13.50 3.27
N ILE A 16 6.20 12.84 4.43
CA ILE A 16 4.91 12.21 4.72
C ILE A 16 3.94 13.28 5.22
N ILE A 17 2.87 13.47 4.49
CA ILE A 17 1.82 14.41 4.88
C ILE A 17 0.91 13.73 5.92
N GLY A 18 0.67 14.43 7.04
CA GLY A 18 -0.13 13.90 8.14
C GLY A 18 0.49 12.67 8.82
N ARG A 19 -0.35 11.80 9.37
CA ARG A 19 0.04 10.46 9.86
C ARG A 19 0.99 10.42 11.06
N LEU A 20 1.22 11.51 11.78
CA LEU A 20 2.19 11.55 12.88
C LEU A 20 1.95 10.45 13.93
N GLU A 21 0.69 10.26 14.33
CA GLU A 21 0.30 9.21 15.27
C GLU A 21 0.55 7.81 14.69
N LYS A 22 0.19 7.59 13.42
CA LYS A 22 0.38 6.30 12.75
C LYS A 22 1.86 5.94 12.60
N ILE A 23 2.71 6.93 12.31
CA ILE A 23 4.17 6.77 12.31
C ILE A 23 4.66 6.35 13.69
N ALA A 24 4.21 7.03 14.75
CA ALA A 24 4.59 6.68 16.12
C ALA A 24 4.15 5.25 16.49
N GLN A 25 2.94 4.84 16.09
CA GLN A 25 2.42 3.48 16.29
C GLN A 25 3.27 2.43 15.56
N CYS A 26 3.66 2.69 14.31
CA CYS A 26 4.54 1.79 13.55
C CYS A 26 5.92 1.64 14.21
N LEU A 27 6.55 2.75 14.63
CA LEU A 27 7.84 2.72 15.32
C LEU A 27 7.74 2.00 16.67
N ALA A 28 6.62 2.14 17.38
CA ALA A 28 6.36 1.43 18.61
C ALA A 28 6.22 -0.09 18.40
N ALA A 29 5.49 -0.50 17.36
CA ALA A 29 5.37 -1.91 16.99
C ALA A 29 6.73 -2.52 16.64
N ASP A 30 7.55 -1.81 15.86
CA ASP A 30 8.90 -2.25 15.53
C ASP A 30 9.79 -2.43 16.76
N ARG A 31 9.82 -1.45 17.65
CA ARG A 31 10.60 -1.54 18.92
C ARG A 31 10.13 -2.65 19.84
N ALA A 32 8.84 -2.94 19.81
CA ALA A 32 8.27 -4.06 20.57
C ALA A 32 8.52 -5.43 19.89
N GLY A 33 9.24 -5.46 18.77
CA GLY A 33 9.53 -6.70 18.05
C GLY A 33 8.33 -7.28 17.32
N LYS A 34 7.30 -6.48 17.03
CA LYS A 34 6.03 -6.97 16.47
C LYS A 34 5.97 -6.83 14.95
N HIS A 35 5.34 -7.78 14.30
CA HIS A 35 4.94 -7.70 12.91
C HIS A 35 3.68 -6.83 12.76
N LEU A 36 3.55 -6.12 11.63
CA LEU A 36 2.51 -5.12 11.45
C LEU A 36 1.60 -5.47 10.28
N LEU A 37 0.28 -5.43 10.50
CA LEU A 37 -0.74 -5.48 9.45
C LEU A 37 -1.37 -4.09 9.28
N ILE A 38 -1.18 -3.49 8.11
CA ILE A 38 -1.74 -2.19 7.78
C ILE A 38 -2.97 -2.39 6.89
N GLU A 39 -4.12 -2.02 7.39
CA GLU A 39 -5.38 -2.05 6.67
C GLU A 39 -5.79 -0.66 6.19
N GLY A 40 -6.56 -0.61 5.13
CA GLY A 40 -7.14 0.62 4.61
C GLY A 40 -7.40 0.60 3.12
N PRO A 41 -8.12 1.59 2.60
CA PRO A 41 -8.46 1.71 1.18
C PRO A 41 -7.24 1.76 0.26
N VAL A 42 -7.47 1.58 -1.03
CA VAL A 42 -6.43 1.76 -2.05
C VAL A 42 -5.99 3.23 -2.08
N GLY A 43 -4.67 3.48 -2.18
CA GLY A 43 -4.12 4.82 -2.38
C GLY A 43 -3.99 5.69 -1.13
N VAL A 44 -4.20 5.16 0.09
CA VAL A 44 -4.02 5.91 1.35
C VAL A 44 -2.56 6.00 1.84
N GLY A 45 -1.59 5.48 1.08
CA GLY A 45 -0.17 5.63 1.41
C GLY A 45 0.43 4.49 2.24
N LYS A 46 -0.19 3.30 2.29
CA LYS A 46 0.34 2.12 3.03
C LYS A 46 1.78 1.78 2.67
N THR A 47 2.07 1.66 1.38
CA THR A 47 3.43 1.38 0.87
C THR A 47 4.41 2.51 1.17
N THR A 48 3.98 3.76 1.01
CA THR A 48 4.80 4.95 1.32
C THR A 48 5.23 4.95 2.78
N LEU A 49 4.28 4.68 3.68
CA LEU A 49 4.56 4.60 5.12
C LEU A 49 5.55 3.49 5.45
N ALA A 50 5.33 2.26 4.94
CA ALA A 50 6.22 1.13 5.17
C ALA A 50 7.65 1.39 4.66
N THR A 51 7.78 1.96 3.46
CA THR A 51 9.07 2.32 2.87
C THR A 51 9.79 3.39 3.69
N ALA A 52 9.08 4.41 4.14
CA ALA A 52 9.67 5.48 4.95
C ALA A 52 10.18 4.97 6.30
N ILE A 53 9.42 4.07 6.95
CA ILE A 53 9.84 3.42 8.19
C ILE A 53 11.11 2.62 8.00
N SER A 54 11.17 1.77 6.95
CA SER A 54 12.36 0.98 6.64
C SER A 54 13.60 1.85 6.44
N ARG A 55 13.47 2.92 5.64
CA ARG A 55 14.57 3.87 5.39
C ARG A 55 14.99 4.63 6.65
N TYR A 56 14.03 4.98 7.49
CA TYR A 56 14.32 5.67 8.76
C TYR A 56 15.09 4.78 9.74
N LEU A 57 14.74 3.49 9.77
CA LEU A 57 15.39 2.48 10.60
C LEU A 57 16.70 1.95 9.99
N ASP A 58 17.08 2.44 8.81
CA ASP A 58 18.26 1.99 8.07
C ASP A 58 18.30 0.47 7.87
N ARG A 59 17.14 -0.11 7.49
CA ARG A 59 17.00 -1.55 7.25
C ARG A 59 16.74 -1.86 5.78
N PRO A 60 17.27 -2.97 5.26
CA PRO A 60 16.94 -3.46 3.94
C PRO A 60 15.43 -3.65 3.77
N PHE A 61 14.90 -3.30 2.60
CA PHE A 61 13.47 -3.37 2.29
C PHE A 61 13.22 -4.34 1.15
N PHE A 62 12.53 -5.42 1.47
CA PHE A 62 12.19 -6.49 0.53
C PHE A 62 10.69 -6.42 0.26
N ARG A 63 10.31 -6.14 -0.98
CA ARG A 63 8.92 -6.00 -1.38
C ARG A 63 8.40 -7.23 -2.10
N VAL A 64 7.23 -7.66 -1.69
CA VAL A 64 6.43 -8.69 -2.35
C VAL A 64 5.04 -8.13 -2.59
N ASP A 65 4.54 -8.24 -3.82
CA ASP A 65 3.15 -7.91 -4.13
C ASP A 65 2.33 -9.20 -4.18
N GLY A 66 1.26 -9.25 -3.39
CA GLY A 66 0.36 -10.41 -3.31
C GLY A 66 -0.34 -10.68 -4.63
N ASP A 67 -0.32 -11.93 -5.05
CA ASP A 67 -0.94 -12.44 -6.26
C ASP A 67 -1.41 -13.89 -6.03
N GLU A 68 -2.52 -14.29 -6.64
CA GLU A 68 -3.09 -15.65 -6.52
C GLU A 68 -2.16 -16.77 -7.00
N ARG A 69 -1.16 -16.44 -7.83
CA ARG A 69 -0.14 -17.35 -8.35
C ARG A 69 1.18 -17.28 -7.60
N TYR A 70 1.23 -16.53 -6.50
CA TYR A 70 2.45 -16.37 -5.73
C TYR A 70 2.67 -17.61 -4.84
N ILE A 71 3.50 -18.54 -5.31
CA ILE A 71 3.79 -19.79 -4.60
C ILE A 71 4.85 -19.62 -3.53
N SER A 72 4.81 -20.50 -2.51
CA SER A 72 5.74 -20.45 -1.36
C SER A 72 7.22 -20.47 -1.76
N SER A 73 7.58 -21.19 -2.83
CA SER A 73 8.98 -21.22 -3.30
C SER A 73 9.48 -19.88 -3.83
N LYS A 74 8.61 -19.00 -4.36
CA LYS A 74 9.01 -17.64 -4.72
C LYS A 74 9.29 -16.78 -3.49
N LEU A 75 8.57 -17.04 -2.40
CA LEU A 75 8.75 -16.33 -1.14
C LEU A 75 10.00 -16.81 -0.39
N VAL A 76 10.15 -18.11 -0.30
CA VAL A 76 11.25 -18.78 0.44
C VAL A 76 12.53 -18.84 -0.39
N GLY A 77 12.43 -19.29 -1.62
CA GLY A 77 13.55 -19.57 -2.51
C GLY A 77 13.48 -20.96 -3.11
N TRP A 78 14.39 -21.25 -3.98
CA TRP A 78 14.47 -22.54 -4.70
C TRP A 78 15.90 -22.94 -4.98
N PHE A 79 16.11 -24.20 -5.29
CA PHE A 79 17.41 -24.69 -5.73
C PHE A 79 17.55 -24.57 -7.26
N ASP A 80 18.67 -24.01 -7.73
CA ASP A 80 19.02 -23.94 -9.14
C ASP A 80 19.34 -25.33 -9.69
N PRO A 81 18.50 -25.91 -10.58
CA PRO A 81 18.69 -27.27 -11.07
C PRO A 81 20.04 -27.53 -11.72
N PRO A 82 20.59 -26.69 -12.60
CA PRO A 82 21.93 -26.86 -13.17
C PRO A 82 23.04 -26.98 -12.14
N VAL A 83 22.96 -26.21 -11.04
CA VAL A 83 23.97 -26.25 -9.97
C VAL A 83 23.79 -27.49 -9.12
N VAL A 84 22.54 -27.86 -8.80
CA VAL A 84 22.24 -29.10 -8.04
C VAL A 84 22.75 -30.34 -8.77
N LEU A 85 22.58 -30.42 -10.08
CA LEU A 85 23.09 -31.55 -10.89
C LEU A 85 24.62 -31.70 -10.85
N LYS A 86 25.32 -30.58 -10.69
CA LYS A 86 26.81 -30.56 -10.66
C LYS A 86 27.38 -30.74 -9.24
N ARG A 87 26.74 -30.12 -8.23
CA ARG A 87 27.31 -29.96 -6.88
C ARG A 87 26.42 -30.50 -5.75
N GLY A 88 25.22 -31.00 -6.07
CA GLY A 88 24.24 -31.41 -5.09
C GLY A 88 23.52 -30.23 -4.44
N TYR A 89 22.75 -30.53 -3.38
CA TYR A 89 22.03 -29.54 -2.60
C TYR A 89 22.98 -28.81 -1.63
N VAL A 90 23.71 -27.82 -2.15
CA VAL A 90 24.63 -26.97 -1.39
C VAL A 90 24.06 -25.56 -1.28
N ARG A 91 24.55 -24.77 -0.31
CA ARG A 91 24.10 -23.37 -0.13
C ARG A 91 24.19 -22.54 -1.41
N ASP A 92 25.27 -22.70 -2.17
CA ASP A 92 25.49 -21.98 -3.43
C ASP A 92 24.48 -22.35 -4.54
N ALA A 93 23.80 -23.49 -4.41
CA ALA A 93 22.74 -23.90 -5.34
C ALA A 93 21.37 -23.34 -4.93
N PHE A 94 21.25 -22.79 -3.75
CA PHE A 94 20.00 -22.22 -3.26
C PHE A 94 19.91 -20.74 -3.63
N VAL A 95 18.87 -20.39 -4.37
CA VAL A 95 18.52 -19.01 -4.70
C VAL A 95 17.48 -18.53 -3.69
N PRO A 96 17.83 -17.64 -2.77
CA PRO A 96 16.91 -17.18 -1.74
C PRO A 96 15.76 -16.38 -2.33
N GLY A 97 14.57 -16.50 -1.75
CA GLY A 97 13.44 -15.62 -2.00
C GLY A 97 13.43 -14.44 -1.04
N GLN A 98 12.50 -13.53 -1.25
CA GLN A 98 12.44 -12.25 -0.50
C GLN A 98 12.30 -12.44 1.03
N LEU A 99 11.59 -13.49 1.46
CA LEU A 99 11.49 -13.84 2.89
C LEU A 99 12.84 -14.25 3.46
N THR A 100 13.55 -15.13 2.77
CA THR A 100 14.87 -15.61 3.20
C THR A 100 15.88 -14.48 3.25
N GLU A 101 15.92 -13.65 2.20
CA GLU A 101 16.82 -12.47 2.16
C GLU A 101 16.52 -11.48 3.29
N ALA A 102 15.23 -11.21 3.55
CA ALA A 102 14.81 -10.34 4.64
C ALA A 102 15.22 -10.90 6.01
N MET A 103 15.06 -12.20 6.22
CA MET A 103 15.45 -12.86 7.47
C MET A 103 16.96 -12.83 7.69
N GLU A 104 17.74 -13.19 6.69
CA GLU A 104 19.20 -13.21 6.77
C GLU A 104 19.79 -11.80 6.93
N GLY A 105 19.20 -10.80 6.28
CA GLY A 105 19.65 -9.41 6.31
C GLY A 105 19.10 -8.57 7.47
N GLY A 106 18.24 -9.12 8.33
CA GLY A 106 17.60 -8.33 9.41
C GLY A 106 16.69 -7.22 8.86
N GLY A 107 16.16 -7.41 7.65
CA GLY A 107 15.40 -6.41 6.92
C GLY A 107 13.90 -6.41 7.21
N ILE A 108 13.20 -5.53 6.51
CA ILE A 108 11.74 -5.48 6.51
C ILE A 108 11.21 -6.18 5.26
N LEU A 109 10.47 -7.28 5.47
CA LEU A 109 9.66 -7.91 4.43
C LEU A 109 8.32 -7.18 4.35
N PHE A 110 8.12 -6.44 3.27
CA PHE A 110 6.86 -5.77 2.99
C PHE A 110 6.01 -6.60 2.03
N ILE A 111 4.86 -7.07 2.50
CA ILE A 111 3.92 -7.84 1.68
C ILE A 111 2.71 -6.96 1.38
N ASN A 112 2.65 -6.46 0.15
CA ASN A 112 1.52 -5.66 -0.31
C ASN A 112 0.36 -6.57 -0.72
N GLU A 113 -0.84 -6.30 -0.20
CA GLU A 113 -2.06 -7.09 -0.45
C GLU A 113 -1.90 -8.59 -0.14
N ILE A 114 -1.45 -8.92 1.08
CA ILE A 114 -1.20 -10.29 1.54
C ILE A 114 -2.41 -11.21 1.33
N ASN A 115 -3.63 -10.68 1.44
CA ASN A 115 -4.88 -11.41 1.22
C ASN A 115 -5.12 -11.83 -0.24
N ARG A 116 -4.25 -11.43 -1.18
CA ARG A 116 -4.25 -11.98 -2.55
C ARG A 116 -3.36 -13.20 -2.72
N MET A 117 -2.55 -13.53 -1.73
CA MET A 117 -1.73 -14.73 -1.78
C MET A 117 -2.54 -15.98 -1.44
N PRO A 118 -2.21 -17.16 -2.02
CA PRO A 118 -2.77 -18.42 -1.60
C PRO A 118 -2.52 -18.68 -0.11
N GLU A 119 -3.47 -19.30 0.58
CA GLU A 119 -3.37 -19.63 2.00
C GLU A 119 -2.10 -20.45 2.33
N ALA A 120 -1.73 -21.39 1.46
CA ALA A 120 -0.50 -22.16 1.63
C ALA A 120 0.76 -21.28 1.67
N THR A 121 0.79 -20.21 0.88
CA THR A 121 1.90 -19.24 0.89
C THR A 121 1.86 -18.36 2.13
N GLN A 122 0.67 -17.90 2.54
CA GLN A 122 0.50 -17.15 3.78
C GLN A 122 0.96 -17.95 5.00
N ASN A 123 0.61 -19.24 5.07
CA ASN A 123 0.97 -20.14 6.19
C ASN A 123 2.48 -20.38 6.31
N THR A 124 3.26 -20.15 5.25
CA THR A 124 4.72 -20.19 5.32
C THR A 124 5.31 -19.14 6.29
N LEU A 125 4.56 -18.08 6.58
CA LEU A 125 4.99 -17.03 7.51
C LEU A 125 4.84 -17.42 8.97
N LEU A 126 3.98 -18.37 9.31
CA LEU A 126 3.66 -18.73 10.71
C LEU A 126 4.89 -19.06 11.55
N PRO A 127 5.75 -20.05 11.19
CA PRO A 127 6.93 -20.38 11.99
C PRO A 127 7.95 -19.23 12.04
N VAL A 128 8.00 -18.42 10.98
CA VAL A 128 8.88 -17.27 10.91
C VAL A 128 8.45 -16.15 11.87
N MET A 129 7.14 -15.96 12.04
CA MET A 129 6.59 -14.95 12.94
C MET A 129 6.65 -15.38 14.41
N ASP A 130 6.52 -16.66 14.69
CA ASP A 130 6.54 -17.21 16.06
C ASP A 130 7.95 -17.36 16.61
N GLU A 131 8.81 -18.02 15.84
CA GLU A 131 10.10 -18.50 16.30
C GLU A 131 11.27 -17.79 15.61
N GLY A 132 11.01 -16.98 14.58
CA GLY A 132 12.06 -16.41 13.75
C GLY A 132 12.81 -17.45 12.93
N ILE A 133 12.18 -18.59 12.64
CA ILE A 133 12.83 -19.75 12.02
C ILE A 133 12.15 -20.13 10.72
N LEU A 134 12.95 -20.38 9.69
CA LEU A 134 12.52 -20.92 8.41
C LEU A 134 13.28 -22.21 8.11
N HIS A 135 12.57 -23.33 8.01
CA HIS A 135 13.17 -24.60 7.62
C HIS A 135 13.10 -24.81 6.11
N ILE A 136 14.26 -24.96 5.48
CA ILE A 136 14.38 -25.20 4.04
C ILE A 136 14.85 -26.66 3.83
N PRO A 137 14.03 -27.51 3.20
CA PRO A 137 14.42 -28.90 2.92
C PRO A 137 15.77 -28.98 2.19
N LYS A 138 16.65 -29.88 2.64
CA LYS A 138 18.00 -30.08 2.11
C LYS A 138 19.04 -28.98 2.42
N LEU A 139 18.61 -27.79 2.86
CA LEU A 139 19.51 -26.71 3.25
C LEU A 139 19.66 -26.59 4.77
N GLY A 140 18.60 -26.90 5.51
CA GLY A 140 18.58 -26.75 6.95
C GLY A 140 17.70 -25.58 7.41
N THR A 141 18.07 -24.98 8.53
CA THR A 141 17.29 -23.95 9.20
C THR A 141 17.96 -22.59 9.01
N ILE A 142 17.17 -21.59 8.66
CA ILE A 142 17.55 -20.18 8.64
C ILE A 142 16.89 -19.51 9.83
N THR A 143 17.69 -18.81 10.62
CA THR A 143 17.22 -18.01 11.75
C THR A 143 17.22 -16.53 11.36
N ALA A 144 16.15 -15.83 11.69
CA ALA A 144 16.03 -14.42 11.41
C ALA A 144 17.10 -13.62 12.19
N ALA A 145 17.79 -12.76 11.46
CA ALA A 145 18.72 -11.80 12.06
C ALA A 145 17.95 -10.70 12.83
N ASP A 146 18.66 -10.07 13.76
CA ASP A 146 18.11 -8.93 14.51
C ASP A 146 17.60 -7.85 13.57
N GLY A 147 16.42 -7.32 13.89
CA GLY A 147 15.80 -6.30 13.08
C GLY A 147 14.80 -6.83 12.05
N PHE A 148 14.79 -8.14 11.76
CA PHE A 148 13.78 -8.68 10.82
C PHE A 148 12.35 -8.40 11.29
N ARG A 149 11.54 -7.86 10.38
CA ARG A 149 10.09 -7.63 10.61
C ARG A 149 9.30 -7.89 9.34
N ILE A 150 8.05 -8.25 9.50
CA ILE A 150 7.08 -8.34 8.42
C ILE A 150 6.10 -7.18 8.58
N ILE A 151 5.92 -6.41 7.51
CA ILE A 151 4.85 -5.42 7.37
C ILE A 151 3.97 -5.90 6.23
N ALA A 152 2.75 -6.31 6.54
CA ALA A 152 1.78 -6.71 5.54
C ALA A 152 0.72 -5.63 5.35
N THR A 153 0.13 -5.56 4.16
CA THR A 153 -1.05 -4.72 3.91
C THR A 153 -2.19 -5.54 3.38
N GLN A 154 -3.40 -5.10 3.70
CA GLN A 154 -4.61 -5.58 3.02
C GLN A 154 -5.61 -4.45 2.81
N ASN A 155 -6.51 -4.68 1.85
CA ASN A 155 -7.68 -3.83 1.65
C ASN A 155 -8.90 -4.62 2.12
N PRO A 156 -9.56 -4.23 3.22
CA PRO A 156 -10.71 -4.97 3.74
C PRO A 156 -11.93 -4.93 2.79
N GLN A 157 -12.00 -3.94 1.89
CA GLN A 157 -13.08 -3.80 0.91
C GLN A 157 -12.86 -4.62 -0.38
N ALA A 158 -11.69 -5.23 -0.57
CA ALA A 158 -11.46 -6.08 -1.72
C ALA A 158 -12.26 -7.38 -1.58
N SER A 159 -13.16 -7.63 -2.53
CA SER A 159 -14.04 -8.81 -2.53
C SER A 159 -13.72 -9.85 -3.60
N ILE A 160 -12.91 -9.49 -4.60
CA ILE A 160 -12.60 -10.36 -5.75
C ILE A 160 -11.13 -10.78 -5.70
N GLY A 161 -10.88 -12.09 -5.84
CA GLY A 161 -9.52 -12.63 -5.88
C GLY A 161 -8.76 -12.51 -4.55
N VAL A 162 -9.46 -12.56 -3.42
CA VAL A 162 -8.87 -12.48 -2.09
C VAL A 162 -9.13 -13.75 -1.28
N THR A 163 -8.10 -14.21 -0.59
CA THR A 163 -8.18 -15.26 0.43
C THR A 163 -8.09 -14.59 1.79
N PRO A 164 -9.12 -14.67 2.64
CA PRO A 164 -9.06 -14.08 3.97
C PRO A 164 -7.83 -14.58 4.73
N LEU A 165 -7.19 -13.70 5.49
CA LEU A 165 -6.12 -14.10 6.41
C LEU A 165 -6.68 -15.06 7.45
N GLY A 166 -6.04 -16.22 7.59
CA GLY A 166 -6.36 -17.18 8.64
C GLY A 166 -6.24 -16.56 10.04
N GLU A 167 -7.04 -17.05 10.99
CA GLU A 167 -7.06 -16.56 12.38
C GLU A 167 -5.65 -16.62 13.00
N ALA A 168 -4.96 -17.75 12.80
CA ALA A 168 -3.61 -17.97 13.31
C ALA A 168 -2.61 -16.91 12.81
N LEU A 169 -2.72 -16.49 11.56
CA LEU A 169 -1.82 -15.48 11.01
C LEU A 169 -2.19 -14.08 11.51
N ARG A 170 -3.49 -13.77 11.63
CA ARG A 170 -3.96 -12.48 12.15
C ARG A 170 -3.53 -12.23 13.58
N ASP A 171 -3.58 -13.24 14.43
CA ASP A 171 -3.19 -13.16 15.85
C ASP A 171 -1.72 -12.76 16.06
N ARG A 172 -0.87 -12.94 15.05
CA ARG A 172 0.56 -12.64 15.08
C ARG A 172 0.91 -11.22 14.63
N TYR A 173 -0.05 -10.49 14.11
CA TYR A 173 0.13 -9.10 13.70
C TYR A 173 -0.39 -8.12 14.75
N VAL A 174 0.30 -7.02 14.89
CA VAL A 174 -0.28 -5.79 15.46
C VAL A 174 -0.97 -5.05 14.32
N TRP A 175 -2.20 -4.62 14.57
CA TRP A 175 -3.05 -4.00 13.54
C TRP A 175 -2.92 -2.47 13.53
N LEU A 176 -2.90 -1.90 12.34
CA LEU A 176 -2.91 -0.47 12.09
C LEU A 176 -3.87 -0.14 10.97
N GLU A 177 -4.81 0.75 11.22
CA GLU A 177 -5.71 1.26 10.20
C GLU A 177 -5.20 2.59 9.62
N LEU A 178 -5.21 2.68 8.29
CA LEU A 178 -5.04 3.92 7.55
C LEU A 178 -6.31 4.23 6.78
N ASP A 179 -6.88 5.40 7.03
CA ASP A 179 -8.01 5.93 6.29
C ASP A 179 -7.55 7.03 5.32
N TYR A 180 -8.47 7.60 4.56
CA TYR A 180 -8.20 8.75 3.71
C TYR A 180 -7.64 9.93 4.54
N HIS A 181 -6.84 10.75 3.89
CA HIS A 181 -6.34 11.98 4.49
C HIS A 181 -7.47 13.03 4.64
N THR A 182 -7.25 13.98 5.52
CA THR A 182 -8.11 15.17 5.59
C THR A 182 -7.98 16.00 4.30
N GLU A 183 -8.96 16.83 4.00
CA GLU A 183 -8.93 17.65 2.79
C GLU A 183 -7.69 18.55 2.69
N PRO A 184 -7.26 19.28 3.75
CA PRO A 184 -6.01 20.03 3.71
C PRO A 184 -4.76 19.18 3.46
N GLU A 185 -4.73 17.96 4.02
CA GLU A 185 -3.63 17.03 3.77
C GLU A 185 -3.63 16.53 2.32
N GLU A 186 -4.79 16.22 1.74
CA GLU A 186 -4.90 15.84 0.34
C GLU A 186 -4.46 16.96 -0.59
N GLN A 187 -4.80 18.22 -0.29
CA GLN A 187 -4.31 19.39 -1.04
C GLN A 187 -2.78 19.50 -0.98
N GLN A 188 -2.18 19.29 0.18
CA GLN A 188 -0.72 19.26 0.32
C GLN A 188 -0.09 18.10 -0.47
N ILE A 189 -0.71 16.92 -0.46
CA ILE A 189 -0.25 15.76 -1.24
C ILE A 189 -0.30 16.06 -2.74
N VAL A 190 -1.37 16.67 -3.23
CA VAL A 190 -1.48 17.09 -4.64
C VAL A 190 -0.38 18.06 -4.99
N ARG A 191 -0.20 19.14 -4.20
CA ARG A 191 0.87 20.13 -4.41
C ARG A 191 2.25 19.46 -4.47
N LEU A 192 2.56 18.60 -3.51
CA LEU A 192 3.86 17.92 -3.43
C LEU A 192 4.13 17.03 -4.64
N ASN A 193 3.10 16.35 -5.15
CA ASN A 193 3.28 15.40 -6.26
C ASN A 193 3.23 16.04 -7.65
N THR A 194 2.57 17.19 -7.79
CA THR A 194 2.38 17.84 -9.09
C THR A 194 3.26 19.08 -9.27
N GLY A 195 3.68 19.71 -8.18
CA GLY A 195 4.35 21.02 -8.22
C GLY A 195 3.44 22.19 -8.60
N ILE A 196 2.13 21.97 -8.70
CA ILE A 196 1.15 23.01 -9.04
C ILE A 196 0.99 23.95 -7.85
N GLU A 197 1.05 25.26 -8.12
CA GLU A 197 0.87 26.32 -7.12
C GLU A 197 -0.53 26.97 -7.15
N ASP A 198 -1.31 26.73 -8.22
CA ASP A 198 -2.68 27.27 -8.31
C ASP A 198 -3.60 26.59 -7.29
N GLU A 199 -3.92 27.33 -6.25
CA GLU A 199 -4.80 26.87 -5.15
C GLU A 199 -6.20 26.49 -5.62
N ALA A 200 -6.72 27.13 -6.68
CA ALA A 200 -8.04 26.80 -7.20
C ALA A 200 -8.03 25.43 -7.91
N VAL A 201 -6.99 25.17 -8.68
CA VAL A 201 -6.81 23.85 -9.35
C VAL A 201 -6.69 22.75 -8.32
N ILE A 202 -5.83 22.92 -7.31
CA ILE A 202 -5.63 21.93 -6.25
C ILE A 202 -6.94 21.68 -5.49
N ARG A 203 -7.60 22.75 -5.04
CA ARG A 203 -8.85 22.63 -4.28
C ARG A 203 -9.95 21.94 -5.08
N ASN A 204 -10.16 22.32 -6.34
CA ASN A 204 -11.19 21.72 -7.18
C ASN A 204 -10.90 20.24 -7.47
N ALA A 205 -9.66 19.89 -7.79
CA ALA A 205 -9.26 18.50 -8.02
C ALA A 205 -9.50 17.62 -6.78
N VAL A 206 -9.17 18.13 -5.58
CA VAL A 206 -9.41 17.43 -4.32
C VAL A 206 -10.90 17.34 -4.03
N ALA A 207 -11.66 18.43 -4.19
CA ALA A 207 -13.10 18.45 -3.94
C ALA A 207 -13.85 17.46 -4.85
N ILE A 208 -13.55 17.44 -6.15
CA ILE A 208 -14.12 16.49 -7.12
C ILE A 208 -13.81 15.05 -6.70
N THR A 209 -12.55 14.76 -6.38
CA THR A 209 -12.14 13.40 -6.00
C THR A 209 -12.82 12.95 -4.71
N ARG A 210 -12.84 13.79 -3.67
CA ARG A 210 -13.47 13.48 -2.38
C ARG A 210 -14.97 13.22 -2.52
N SER A 211 -15.65 14.03 -3.33
CA SER A 211 -17.08 13.87 -3.56
C SER A 211 -17.45 12.51 -4.15
N THR A 212 -16.51 11.81 -4.82
CA THR A 212 -16.77 10.44 -5.29
C THR A 212 -16.95 9.43 -4.15
N ARG A 213 -16.49 9.73 -2.93
CA ARG A 213 -16.53 8.80 -1.78
C ARG A 213 -17.89 8.76 -1.10
N ASP A 214 -18.63 9.87 -1.22
CA ASP A 214 -19.92 10.05 -0.55
C ASP A 214 -21.07 10.17 -1.56
N TYR A 215 -20.80 9.95 -2.85
CA TYR A 215 -21.82 10.06 -3.89
C TYR A 215 -22.69 8.80 -3.96
N ALA A 216 -24.02 8.97 -3.92
CA ALA A 216 -24.99 7.89 -3.76
C ALA A 216 -24.90 6.75 -4.81
N ASP A 217 -24.49 7.09 -6.03
CA ASP A 217 -24.36 6.11 -7.13
C ASP A 217 -23.02 5.34 -7.07
N ILE A 218 -22.06 5.78 -6.24
CA ILE A 218 -20.68 5.25 -6.19
C ILE A 218 -20.49 4.36 -4.98
N ARG A 219 -20.21 3.08 -5.20
CA ARG A 219 -19.88 2.11 -4.16
C ARG A 219 -18.47 2.28 -3.62
N ARG A 220 -17.52 2.58 -4.50
CA ARG A 220 -16.12 2.83 -4.16
C ARG A 220 -15.62 4.09 -4.84
N GLY A 221 -15.30 5.11 -4.06
CA GLY A 221 -14.75 6.37 -4.52
C GLY A 221 -13.25 6.32 -4.79
N ALA A 222 -12.75 7.38 -5.40
CA ALA A 222 -11.34 7.52 -5.75
C ALA A 222 -10.48 7.97 -4.55
N SER A 223 -9.22 7.55 -4.55
CA SER A 223 -8.20 8.02 -3.61
C SER A 223 -7.60 9.35 -4.08
N VAL A 224 -6.70 9.92 -3.28
CA VAL A 224 -5.96 11.14 -3.62
C VAL A 224 -5.20 11.07 -4.96
N ARG A 225 -4.90 9.85 -5.45
CA ARG A 225 -4.35 9.67 -6.81
C ARG A 225 -5.27 10.24 -7.90
N GLY A 226 -6.59 10.17 -7.70
CA GLY A 226 -7.54 10.80 -8.60
C GLY A 226 -7.36 12.32 -8.65
N ALA A 227 -7.17 12.97 -7.50
CA ALA A 227 -6.92 14.41 -7.44
C ALA A 227 -5.58 14.82 -8.07
N ILE A 228 -4.53 14.01 -7.85
CA ILE A 228 -3.22 14.22 -8.51
C ILE A 228 -3.37 14.16 -10.02
N ASP A 229 -4.07 13.14 -10.54
CA ASP A 229 -4.27 12.97 -11.98
C ASP A 229 -5.14 14.10 -12.58
N ILE A 230 -6.22 14.50 -11.90
CA ILE A 230 -7.06 15.62 -12.33
C ILE A 230 -6.24 16.91 -12.42
N ALA A 231 -5.50 17.25 -11.36
CA ALA A 231 -4.70 18.47 -11.34
C ALA A 231 -3.63 18.45 -12.43
N SER A 232 -2.91 17.35 -12.59
CA SER A 232 -1.88 17.19 -13.62
C SER A 232 -2.44 17.31 -15.04
N LEU A 233 -3.59 16.70 -15.32
CA LEU A 233 -4.23 16.74 -16.63
C LEU A 233 -4.79 18.15 -16.92
N TYR A 234 -5.33 18.82 -15.90
CA TYR A 234 -5.87 20.18 -16.05
C TYR A 234 -4.81 21.17 -16.54
N GLU A 235 -3.58 21.09 -16.00
CA GLU A 235 -2.47 21.94 -16.42
C GLU A 235 -1.98 21.67 -17.85
N GLN A 236 -2.19 20.46 -18.36
CA GLN A 236 -1.70 20.07 -19.68
C GLN A 236 -2.71 20.27 -20.81
N LEU A 237 -3.99 20.41 -20.50
CA LEU A 237 -5.01 20.65 -21.50
C LEU A 237 -5.20 22.15 -21.73
N PRO A 238 -5.58 22.55 -22.97
CA PRO A 238 -5.89 23.96 -23.25
C PRO A 238 -6.94 24.50 -22.28
N GLN A 239 -6.66 25.68 -21.72
CA GLN A 239 -7.58 26.33 -20.79
C GLN A 239 -8.93 26.60 -21.49
N GLY A 240 -10.00 26.13 -20.88
CA GLY A 240 -11.36 26.24 -21.36
C GLY A 240 -12.36 26.18 -20.20
N ASP A 241 -13.63 26.32 -20.53
CA ASP A 241 -14.78 26.40 -19.62
C ASP A 241 -15.00 25.13 -18.74
N TYR A 242 -16.19 25.02 -18.15
CA TYR A 242 -16.65 23.87 -17.35
C TYR A 242 -16.39 22.51 -18.01
N ASP A 243 -16.39 22.42 -19.34
CA ASP A 243 -16.11 21.21 -20.11
C ASP A 243 -14.72 20.64 -19.83
N GLN A 244 -13.71 21.48 -19.55
CA GLN A 244 -12.36 21.01 -19.23
C GLN A 244 -12.33 20.20 -17.92
N TRP A 245 -12.98 20.69 -16.85
CA TRP A 245 -13.07 19.96 -15.59
C TRP A 245 -13.79 18.63 -15.73
N GLU A 246 -14.88 18.58 -16.51
CA GLU A 246 -15.58 17.34 -16.79
C GLU A 246 -14.70 16.36 -17.55
N GLN A 247 -14.01 16.85 -18.58
CA GLN A 247 -13.12 16.02 -19.39
C GLN A 247 -11.98 15.41 -18.57
N VAL A 248 -11.24 16.23 -17.79
CA VAL A 248 -10.13 15.73 -16.98
C VAL A 248 -10.60 14.82 -15.87
N ALA A 249 -11.74 15.10 -15.24
CA ALA A 249 -12.32 14.25 -14.22
C ALA A 249 -12.72 12.88 -14.76
N VAL A 250 -13.33 12.82 -15.92
CA VAL A 250 -13.66 11.56 -16.60
C VAL A 250 -12.38 10.76 -16.90
N MET A 251 -11.38 11.39 -17.53
CA MET A 251 -10.11 10.75 -17.83
C MET A 251 -9.42 10.19 -16.58
N ALA A 252 -9.45 10.94 -15.48
CA ALA A 252 -8.76 10.58 -14.25
C ALA A 252 -9.51 9.56 -13.40
N LEU A 253 -10.85 9.56 -13.40
CA LEU A 253 -11.64 8.87 -12.37
C LEU A 253 -12.41 7.65 -12.88
N VAL A 254 -12.73 7.54 -14.18
CA VAL A 254 -13.60 6.49 -14.72
C VAL A 254 -13.12 5.07 -14.36
N THR A 255 -11.82 4.86 -14.28
CA THR A 255 -11.20 3.58 -13.89
C THR A 255 -10.94 3.45 -12.39
N LYS A 256 -11.17 4.51 -11.61
CA LYS A 256 -10.85 4.56 -10.18
C LYS A 256 -12.07 4.53 -9.27
N ILE A 257 -13.26 4.66 -9.85
CA ILE A 257 -14.53 4.53 -9.12
C ILE A 257 -15.22 3.22 -9.48
N GLU A 258 -16.14 2.79 -8.63
CA GLU A 258 -16.99 1.64 -8.85
C GLU A 258 -18.41 2.01 -8.47
N LEU A 259 -19.35 1.81 -9.38
CA LEU A 259 -20.76 2.11 -9.15
C LEU A 259 -21.46 0.96 -8.40
N HIS A 260 -22.57 1.27 -7.74
CA HIS A 260 -23.47 0.25 -7.24
C HIS A 260 -24.13 -0.52 -8.38
N ASP A 261 -24.39 -1.82 -8.19
CA ASP A 261 -24.91 -2.73 -9.23
C ASP A 261 -26.29 -2.34 -9.75
N ASN A 262 -27.04 -1.55 -8.99
CA ASN A 262 -28.38 -1.05 -9.36
C ASN A 262 -28.35 0.26 -10.16
N VAL A 263 -27.20 0.87 -10.38
CA VAL A 263 -27.05 2.14 -11.11
C VAL A 263 -27.08 1.86 -12.61
N GLN A 264 -27.98 2.53 -13.31
CA GLN A 264 -28.15 2.37 -14.76
C GLN A 264 -27.28 3.34 -15.60
N LYS A 265 -26.66 4.33 -14.94
CA LYS A 265 -25.76 5.30 -15.56
C LYS A 265 -24.38 4.71 -15.78
N THR A 266 -23.67 5.22 -16.78
CA THR A 266 -22.26 4.91 -16.95
C THR A 266 -21.40 5.66 -15.92
N PRO A 267 -20.19 5.17 -15.58
CA PRO A 267 -19.26 5.92 -14.74
C PRO A 267 -18.97 7.33 -15.24
N GLU A 268 -18.89 7.51 -16.57
CA GLU A 268 -18.70 8.81 -17.20
C GLU A 268 -19.85 9.78 -16.91
N GLU A 269 -21.12 9.34 -17.06
CA GLU A 269 -22.30 10.17 -16.78
C GLU A 269 -22.37 10.57 -15.30
N VAL A 270 -22.03 9.65 -14.41
CA VAL A 270 -21.97 9.91 -12.96
C VAL A 270 -20.91 10.97 -12.65
N ILE A 271 -19.68 10.83 -13.19
CA ILE A 271 -18.60 11.78 -12.97
C ILE A 271 -18.97 13.16 -13.50
N ARG A 272 -19.51 13.29 -14.72
CA ARG A 272 -19.94 14.57 -15.29
C ARG A 272 -20.99 15.27 -14.42
N THR A 273 -21.95 14.50 -13.91
CA THR A 273 -22.99 15.03 -13.01
C THR A 273 -22.41 15.51 -11.69
N LEU A 274 -21.49 14.73 -11.12
CA LEU A 274 -20.78 15.05 -9.87
C LEU A 274 -19.94 16.32 -10.02
N VAL A 275 -19.17 16.46 -11.11
CA VAL A 275 -18.33 17.65 -11.36
C VAL A 275 -19.18 18.91 -11.42
N LYS A 276 -20.30 18.88 -12.15
CA LYS A 276 -21.26 20.01 -12.23
C LYS A 276 -21.80 20.40 -10.85
N ALA A 277 -22.12 19.41 -10.02
CA ALA A 277 -22.63 19.66 -8.68
C ALA A 277 -21.56 20.29 -7.75
N VAL A 278 -20.32 19.78 -7.84
CA VAL A 278 -19.20 20.29 -7.03
C VAL A 278 -18.84 21.70 -7.41
N LEU A 279 -18.63 21.99 -8.71
CA LEU A 279 -18.16 23.31 -9.17
C LEU A 279 -19.21 24.41 -9.08
N ARG A 280 -20.51 24.10 -8.94
CA ARG A 280 -21.56 25.09 -8.68
C ARG A 280 -21.56 25.61 -7.26
N ASN A 281 -20.92 24.90 -6.35
CA ASN A 281 -20.86 25.26 -4.94
C ASN A 281 -19.60 26.08 -4.58
N PHE A 282 -18.76 26.38 -5.57
CA PHE A 282 -17.58 27.25 -5.50
C PHE A 282 -17.76 28.46 -6.42
#